data_fbc234e9cd5412d30637d64754cd6670
#
_entry.id   fbc234e9cd5412d30637d64754cd6670
#
_cell.length_a   1.000
_cell.length_b   1.000
_cell.length_c   1.000
_cell.angle_alpha   90.00
_cell.angle_beta   90.00
_cell.angle_gamma   90.00
#
_symmetry.space_group_name_H-M   'P 1'
#
loop_
_entity.id
_entity.type
_entity.pdbx_description
1 polymer ?
#
loop_
_entity_poly.entity_id
_entity_poly.type
_entity_poly.pdbx_seq_one_letter_code
_entity_poly.pdbx_strand_id
1 'polypeptide(L)'
;MEVVKIEAQKRTDLGKKAAKTLRNQGQIPCNLYGGKENVNFYAPYASFKSLIFTPDFKLAEIHVDGKTYRAIVKDLQANPVNENIDHLDFQELVEDKKVKVNVPLKFTGTPKAAAMGGKVEQTMRKLTILALPKDLPSVIIMDVSDMDFGSIKRIKEISLPGVEILHSTSIPVARLAITRAVKEEAAAAAATPAAKPAAAAAKK
;
A
#
# COMPACT_ATOMS: atom_id res chain seq x y z
N MET A 1 -7.91 -10.27 -9.81
CA MET A 1 -8.33 -9.32 -8.75
C MET A 1 -9.48 -9.91 -7.95
N GLU A 2 -9.47 -9.71 -6.64
CA GLU A 2 -10.57 -10.10 -5.78
C GLU A 2 -11.67 -9.03 -5.85
N VAL A 3 -12.93 -9.48 -6.03
CA VAL A 3 -14.11 -8.62 -6.11
C VAL A 3 -14.95 -8.82 -4.86
N VAL A 4 -15.24 -7.75 -4.16
CA VAL A 4 -16.09 -7.75 -2.96
C VAL A 4 -17.48 -7.27 -3.36
N LYS A 5 -18.48 -8.10 -3.13
CA LYS A 5 -19.89 -7.77 -3.39
C LYS A 5 -20.47 -7.01 -2.19
N ILE A 6 -21.13 -5.90 -2.46
CA ILE A 6 -21.73 -5.02 -1.46
C ILE A 6 -23.19 -4.79 -1.83
N GLU A 7 -24.09 -5.24 -1.00
CA GLU A 7 -25.52 -4.91 -1.10
C GLU A 7 -25.75 -3.56 -0.42
N ALA A 8 -26.26 -2.62 -1.16
CA ALA A 8 -26.44 -1.25 -0.72
C ALA A 8 -27.85 -0.73 -1.06
N GLN A 9 -28.30 0.22 -0.28
CA GLN A 9 -29.58 0.89 -0.48
C GLN A 9 -29.35 2.35 -0.87
N LYS A 10 -30.15 2.85 -1.80
CA LYS A 10 -30.07 4.24 -2.23
C LYS A 10 -30.50 5.16 -1.09
N ARG A 11 -29.76 6.24 -0.91
CA ARG A 11 -30.02 7.24 0.11
C ARG A 11 -30.79 8.40 -0.51
N THR A 12 -31.99 8.66 0.01
CA THR A 12 -32.85 9.80 -0.37
C THR A 12 -32.63 10.98 0.58
N ASP A 13 -32.50 10.68 1.88
CA ASP A 13 -32.37 11.71 2.91
C ASP A 13 -30.92 12.16 3.04
N LEU A 14 -30.65 13.42 2.70
CA LEU A 14 -29.36 14.06 2.77
C LEU A 14 -29.30 14.98 4.01
N GLY A 15 -28.09 15.19 4.52
CA GLY A 15 -27.83 16.12 5.61
C GLY A 15 -27.28 15.49 6.90
N LYS A 16 -26.97 16.36 7.87
CA LYS A 16 -26.25 16.01 9.10
C LYS A 16 -27.05 15.05 10.00
N LYS A 17 -28.34 15.31 10.17
CA LYS A 17 -29.20 14.47 11.05
C LYS A 17 -29.34 13.05 10.48
N ALA A 18 -29.65 12.91 9.20
CA ALA A 18 -29.80 11.62 8.54
C ALA A 18 -28.50 10.81 8.57
N ALA A 19 -27.35 11.45 8.26
CA ALA A 19 -26.04 10.78 8.34
C ALA A 19 -25.72 10.29 9.76
N LYS A 20 -26.04 11.07 10.80
CA LYS A 20 -25.82 10.66 12.19
C LYS A 20 -26.71 9.47 12.58
N THR A 21 -27.96 9.45 12.15
CA THR A 21 -28.89 8.33 12.42
C THR A 21 -28.39 7.03 11.78
N LEU A 22 -27.94 7.08 10.51
CA LEU A 22 -27.38 5.91 9.82
C LEU A 22 -26.15 5.36 10.54
N ARG A 23 -25.21 6.21 10.94
CA ARG A 23 -24.01 5.79 11.68
C ARG A 23 -24.36 5.15 13.04
N ASN A 24 -25.35 5.68 13.75
CA ASN A 24 -25.82 5.09 15.01
C ASN A 24 -26.47 3.71 14.81
N GLN A 25 -26.99 3.43 13.63
CA GLN A 25 -27.55 2.13 13.21
C GLN A 25 -26.47 1.16 12.68
N GLY A 26 -25.18 1.54 12.70
CA GLY A 26 -24.09 0.73 12.16
C GLY A 26 -24.04 0.72 10.62
N GLN A 27 -24.68 1.69 9.97
CA GLN A 27 -24.67 1.85 8.52
C GLN A 27 -23.74 3.01 8.13
N ILE A 28 -22.98 2.81 7.06
CA ILE A 28 -22.04 3.81 6.56
C ILE A 28 -22.63 4.51 5.34
N PRO A 29 -22.77 5.84 5.37
CA PRO A 29 -23.10 6.62 4.21
C PRO A 29 -21.93 6.63 3.22
N CYS A 30 -22.21 6.42 1.94
CA CYS A 30 -21.22 6.33 0.87
C CYS A 30 -21.67 7.14 -0.34
N ASN A 31 -20.69 7.59 -1.13
CA ASN A 31 -20.92 8.23 -2.42
C ASN A 31 -20.22 7.43 -3.53
N LEU A 32 -20.93 7.26 -4.65
CA LEU A 32 -20.38 6.71 -5.88
C LEU A 32 -20.39 7.80 -6.95
N TYR A 33 -19.22 8.07 -7.53
CA TYR A 33 -19.03 9.07 -8.58
C TYR A 33 -18.10 8.59 -9.69
N GLY A 34 -17.97 9.37 -10.74
CA GLY A 34 -17.08 9.07 -11.88
C GLY A 34 -17.78 8.43 -13.08
N GLY A 35 -18.99 7.92 -12.91
CA GLY A 35 -19.84 7.41 -13.96
C GLY A 35 -20.74 8.47 -14.60
N LYS A 36 -21.91 8.05 -15.04
CA LYS A 36 -22.93 8.95 -15.62
C LYS A 36 -23.69 9.74 -14.57
N GLU A 37 -23.94 9.15 -13.41
CA GLU A 37 -24.73 9.71 -12.32
C GLU A 37 -23.96 9.56 -11.00
N ASN A 38 -24.12 10.52 -10.10
CA ASN A 38 -23.63 10.39 -8.74
C ASN A 38 -24.72 9.70 -7.90
N VAL A 39 -24.37 8.57 -7.29
CA VAL A 39 -25.29 7.78 -6.49
C VAL A 39 -24.88 7.85 -5.02
N ASN A 40 -25.79 8.37 -4.19
CA ASN A 40 -25.64 8.33 -2.73
C ASN A 40 -26.29 7.06 -2.21
N PHE A 41 -25.57 6.26 -1.45
CA PHE A 41 -26.06 5.00 -0.90
C PHE A 41 -25.55 4.78 0.52
N TYR A 42 -26.04 3.77 1.17
CA TYR A 42 -25.56 3.31 2.45
C TYR A 42 -25.56 1.80 2.50
N ALA A 43 -24.63 1.25 3.27
CA ALA A 43 -24.54 -0.19 3.48
C ALA A 43 -24.04 -0.50 4.90
N PRO A 44 -24.27 -1.72 5.40
CA PRO A 44 -23.82 -2.11 6.73
C PRO A 44 -22.28 -2.13 6.82
N TYR A 45 -21.74 -1.71 7.96
CA TYR A 45 -20.30 -1.69 8.23
C TYR A 45 -19.61 -3.03 7.92
N ALA A 46 -20.29 -4.16 8.20
CA ALA A 46 -19.75 -5.49 8.00
C ALA A 46 -19.34 -5.78 6.55
N SER A 47 -20.09 -5.25 5.57
CA SER A 47 -19.81 -5.44 4.13
C SER A 47 -18.53 -4.78 3.67
N PHE A 48 -18.05 -3.75 4.37
CA PHE A 48 -16.84 -3.03 4.01
C PHE A 48 -15.56 -3.56 4.68
N LYS A 49 -15.67 -4.45 5.68
CA LYS A 49 -14.51 -4.96 6.43
C LYS A 49 -13.45 -5.57 5.53
N SER A 50 -13.85 -6.43 4.61
CA SER A 50 -12.92 -7.11 3.70
C SER A 50 -12.27 -6.18 2.69
N LEU A 51 -12.85 -5.00 2.43
CA LEU A 51 -12.35 -4.02 1.49
C LEU A 51 -11.35 -3.06 2.13
N ILE A 52 -11.55 -2.71 3.41
CA ILE A 52 -10.81 -1.64 4.09
C ILE A 52 -9.65 -2.19 4.92
N PHE A 53 -9.90 -3.27 5.67
CA PHE A 53 -8.92 -3.82 6.61
C PHE A 53 -7.94 -4.82 5.98
N THR A 54 -8.02 -5.04 4.68
CA THR A 54 -7.02 -5.84 3.97
C THR A 54 -6.01 -4.92 3.26
N PRO A 55 -4.74 -5.27 3.28
CA PRO A 55 -3.71 -4.47 2.62
C PRO A 55 -3.80 -4.52 1.09
N ASP A 56 -4.45 -5.56 0.54
CA ASP A 56 -4.52 -5.79 -0.89
C ASP A 56 -5.55 -4.88 -1.55
N PHE A 57 -5.25 -4.45 -2.78
CA PHE A 57 -6.19 -3.67 -3.57
C PHE A 57 -7.29 -4.58 -4.12
N LYS A 58 -8.56 -4.25 -3.80
CA LYS A 58 -9.74 -4.99 -4.18
C LYS A 58 -10.73 -4.11 -4.93
N LEU A 59 -11.50 -4.73 -5.80
CA LEU A 59 -12.62 -4.09 -6.49
C LEU A 59 -13.90 -4.26 -5.67
N ALA A 60 -14.73 -3.23 -5.65
CA ALA A 60 -16.08 -3.30 -5.09
C ALA A 60 -17.11 -3.47 -6.20
N GLU A 61 -17.99 -4.44 -6.05
CA GLU A 61 -19.20 -4.60 -6.87
C GLU A 61 -20.41 -4.20 -6.02
N ILE A 62 -20.95 -3.03 -6.31
CA ILE A 62 -22.00 -2.40 -5.50
C ILE A 62 -23.33 -2.62 -6.17
N HIS A 63 -24.24 -3.28 -5.48
CA HIS A 63 -25.61 -3.51 -5.92
C HIS A 63 -26.54 -2.48 -5.27
N VAL A 64 -27.07 -1.55 -6.07
CA VAL A 64 -28.02 -0.52 -5.60
C VAL A 64 -29.25 -0.53 -6.50
N ASP A 65 -30.43 -0.69 -5.94
CA ASP A 65 -31.73 -0.64 -6.66
C ASP A 65 -31.75 -1.51 -7.94
N GLY A 66 -31.15 -2.71 -7.88
CA GLY A 66 -31.10 -3.64 -9.03
C GLY A 66 -30.06 -3.30 -10.10
N LYS A 67 -29.29 -2.24 -9.91
CA LYS A 67 -28.14 -1.90 -10.75
C LYS A 67 -26.84 -2.32 -10.08
N THR A 68 -25.90 -2.84 -10.87
CA THR A 68 -24.58 -3.24 -10.40
C THR A 68 -23.52 -2.27 -10.91
N TYR A 69 -22.72 -1.74 -10.00
CA TYR A 69 -21.65 -0.81 -10.30
C TYR A 69 -20.31 -1.42 -9.89
N ARG A 70 -19.32 -1.37 -10.80
CA ARG A 70 -17.94 -1.71 -10.47
C ARG A 70 -17.22 -0.45 -10.05
N ALA A 71 -16.68 -0.45 -8.84
CA ALA A 71 -16.07 0.72 -8.25
C ALA A 71 -14.81 0.37 -7.45
N ILE A 72 -14.03 1.39 -7.16
CA ILE A 72 -12.87 1.32 -6.26
C ILE A 72 -13.09 2.30 -5.11
N VAL A 73 -12.52 1.99 -3.95
CA VAL A 73 -12.46 2.93 -2.83
C VAL A 73 -11.44 4.00 -3.16
N LYS A 74 -11.89 5.25 -3.12
CA LYS A 74 -11.05 6.41 -3.39
C LYS A 74 -10.57 7.08 -2.12
N ASP A 75 -11.50 7.32 -1.21
CA ASP A 75 -11.21 7.94 0.08
C ASP A 75 -11.97 7.27 1.21
N LEU A 76 -11.37 7.31 2.38
CA LEU A 76 -11.88 6.72 3.61
C LEU A 76 -11.80 7.76 4.72
N GLN A 77 -12.94 8.11 5.29
CA GLN A 77 -13.00 8.95 6.47
C GLN A 77 -13.30 8.08 7.69
N ALA A 78 -12.33 7.99 8.60
CA ALA A 78 -12.47 7.27 9.86
C ALA A 78 -12.38 8.22 11.04
N ASN A 79 -13.12 7.92 12.09
CA ASN A 79 -13.05 8.66 13.34
C ASN A 79 -11.79 8.21 14.12
N PRO A 80 -10.87 9.12 14.46
CA PRO A 80 -9.61 8.75 15.12
C PRO A 80 -9.76 8.26 16.55
N VAL A 81 -10.92 8.52 17.20
CA VAL A 81 -11.16 8.13 18.59
C VAL A 81 -11.80 6.76 18.70
N ASN A 82 -12.82 6.50 17.88
CA ASN A 82 -13.63 5.27 17.92
C ASN A 82 -13.27 4.27 16.83
N GLU A 83 -12.34 4.62 15.93
CA GLU A 83 -11.94 3.82 14.77
C GLU A 83 -13.11 3.45 13.83
N ASN A 84 -14.27 4.06 14.03
CA ASN A 84 -15.43 3.85 13.19
C ASN A 84 -15.26 4.58 11.86
N ILE A 85 -15.77 3.97 10.80
CA ILE A 85 -15.77 4.57 9.46
C ILE A 85 -16.95 5.51 9.38
N ASP A 86 -16.68 6.78 9.13
CA ASP A 86 -17.69 7.82 9.01
C ASP A 86 -18.22 7.97 7.58
N HIS A 87 -17.38 7.79 6.57
CA HIS A 87 -17.72 7.94 5.16
C HIS A 87 -16.79 7.16 4.25
N LEU A 88 -17.32 6.70 3.12
CA LEU A 88 -16.56 6.06 2.05
C LEU A 88 -16.91 6.67 0.70
N ASP A 89 -15.88 7.01 -0.03
CA ASP A 89 -15.98 7.50 -1.39
C ASP A 89 -15.57 6.43 -2.39
N PHE A 90 -16.47 6.16 -3.32
CA PHE A 90 -16.26 5.19 -4.39
C PHE A 90 -16.19 5.90 -5.73
N GLN A 91 -15.22 5.49 -6.54
CA GLN A 91 -15.09 5.91 -7.93
C GLN A 91 -15.49 4.76 -8.84
N GLU A 92 -16.50 5.00 -9.70
CA GLU A 92 -16.95 4.04 -10.70
C GLU A 92 -15.86 3.82 -11.76
N LEU A 93 -15.65 2.56 -12.13
CA LEU A 93 -14.72 2.17 -13.17
C LEU A 93 -15.40 2.18 -14.53
N VAL A 94 -15.11 3.20 -15.32
CA VAL A 94 -15.53 3.30 -16.72
C VAL A 94 -14.38 2.79 -17.60
N GLU A 95 -14.67 1.89 -18.54
CA GLU A 95 -13.65 1.17 -19.32
C GLU A 95 -12.67 2.09 -20.08
N ASP A 96 -13.12 3.26 -20.51
CA ASP A 96 -12.34 4.19 -21.33
C ASP A 96 -11.61 5.29 -20.53
N LYS A 97 -11.76 5.30 -19.21
CA LYS A 97 -11.16 6.34 -18.36
C LYS A 97 -10.01 5.78 -17.53
N LYS A 98 -8.87 6.43 -17.62
CA LYS A 98 -7.74 6.14 -16.70
C LYS A 98 -8.13 6.54 -15.27
N VAL A 99 -7.83 5.68 -14.34
CA VAL A 99 -8.15 5.88 -12.91
C VAL A 99 -6.86 5.94 -12.10
N LYS A 100 -6.80 6.93 -11.21
CA LYS A 100 -5.70 7.10 -10.26
C LYS A 100 -5.99 6.25 -9.02
N VAL A 101 -5.10 5.28 -8.74
CA VAL A 101 -5.27 4.30 -7.66
C VAL A 101 -4.01 4.14 -6.84
N ASN A 102 -4.15 3.86 -5.55
CA ASN A 102 -3.05 3.51 -4.66
C ASN A 102 -2.97 1.98 -4.54
N VAL A 103 -1.94 1.38 -5.11
CA VAL A 103 -1.73 -0.08 -5.09
C VAL A 103 -0.63 -0.43 -4.09
N PRO A 104 -0.84 -1.48 -3.27
CA PRO A 104 0.16 -1.93 -2.33
C PRO A 104 1.37 -2.54 -3.03
N LEU A 105 2.55 -2.31 -2.44
CA LEU A 105 3.80 -2.88 -2.88
C LEU A 105 4.21 -4.00 -1.94
N LYS A 106 4.50 -5.18 -2.48
CA LYS A 106 5.04 -6.33 -1.75
C LYS A 106 6.43 -6.66 -2.25
N PHE A 107 7.31 -7.00 -1.32
CA PHE A 107 8.65 -7.48 -1.63
C PHE A 107 8.67 -8.99 -1.72
N THR A 108 9.40 -9.51 -2.69
CA THR A 108 9.65 -10.94 -2.87
C THR A 108 11.14 -11.20 -2.82
N GLY A 109 11.52 -12.35 -2.30
CA GLY A 109 12.93 -12.74 -2.12
C GLY A 109 13.51 -12.32 -0.77
N THR A 110 14.63 -12.95 -0.43
CA THR A 110 15.39 -12.65 0.79
C THR A 110 16.74 -12.09 0.37
N PRO A 111 17.08 -10.83 0.72
CA PRO A 111 18.37 -10.25 0.37
C PRO A 111 19.52 -11.04 0.98
N LYS A 112 20.62 -11.19 0.25
CA LYS A 112 21.84 -11.85 0.73
C LYS A 112 22.34 -11.25 2.04
N ALA A 113 22.23 -9.95 2.16
CA ALA A 113 22.65 -9.22 3.36
C ALA A 113 21.70 -9.41 4.56
N ALA A 114 20.47 -9.94 4.37
CA ALA A 114 19.60 -10.28 5.49
C ALA A 114 20.17 -11.47 6.30
N ALA A 115 20.85 -12.41 5.64
CA ALA A 115 21.54 -13.51 6.32
C ALA A 115 22.70 -13.02 7.22
N MET A 116 23.25 -11.84 6.92
CA MET A 116 24.31 -11.17 7.69
C MET A 116 23.73 -10.15 8.69
N GLY A 117 22.44 -10.24 9.05
CA GLY A 117 21.81 -9.34 10.02
C GLY A 117 21.34 -8.00 9.46
N GLY A 118 21.28 -7.83 8.14
CA GLY A 118 20.66 -6.66 7.49
C GLY A 118 19.15 -6.69 7.60
N LYS A 119 18.51 -5.52 7.72
CA LYS A 119 17.05 -5.38 7.74
C LYS A 119 16.57 -4.60 6.53
N VAL A 120 15.62 -5.18 5.78
CA VAL A 120 14.94 -4.46 4.71
C VAL A 120 13.97 -3.47 5.34
N GLU A 121 14.16 -2.20 5.05
CA GLU A 121 13.29 -1.11 5.45
C GLU A 121 12.46 -0.68 4.25
N GLN A 122 11.15 -0.84 4.36
CA GLN A 122 10.20 -0.39 3.37
C GLN A 122 9.87 1.08 3.58
N THR A 123 10.29 1.94 2.66
CA THR A 123 10.03 3.39 2.74
C THR A 123 8.63 3.71 2.23
N MET A 124 8.19 3.04 1.16
CA MET A 124 6.86 3.23 0.58
C MET A 124 6.08 1.91 0.58
N ARG A 125 4.87 1.95 1.14
CA ARG A 125 3.98 0.78 1.22
C ARG A 125 2.98 0.72 0.07
N LYS A 126 2.62 1.87 -0.51
CA LYS A 126 1.65 2.00 -1.60
C LYS A 126 2.22 2.90 -2.68
N LEU A 127 1.99 2.56 -3.93
CA LEU A 127 2.33 3.36 -5.09
C LEU A 127 1.06 3.91 -5.73
N THR A 128 1.07 5.20 -6.03
CA THR A 128 -0.01 5.84 -6.78
C THR A 128 0.24 5.64 -8.27
N ILE A 129 -0.67 4.97 -8.91
CA ILE A 129 -0.61 4.65 -10.34
C ILE A 129 -1.82 5.22 -11.07
N LEU A 130 -1.63 5.45 -12.36
CA LEU A 130 -2.68 5.83 -13.30
C LEU A 130 -2.77 4.74 -14.37
N ALA A 131 -3.87 4.02 -14.42
CA ALA A 131 -4.06 2.90 -15.34
C ALA A 131 -5.51 2.81 -15.83
N LEU A 132 -5.71 2.07 -16.91
CA LEU A 132 -7.05 1.68 -17.33
C LEU A 132 -7.59 0.57 -16.40
N PRO A 133 -8.92 0.45 -16.24
CA PRO A 133 -9.51 -0.57 -15.38
C PRO A 133 -9.10 -2.00 -15.70
N LYS A 134 -8.73 -2.27 -16.96
CA LYS A 134 -8.28 -3.59 -17.44
C LYS A 134 -6.84 -3.93 -16.99
N ASP A 135 -6.00 -2.91 -16.84
CA ASP A 135 -4.56 -3.05 -16.56
C ASP A 135 -4.21 -2.83 -15.08
N LEU A 136 -5.21 -2.71 -14.21
CA LEU A 136 -4.99 -2.48 -12.79
C LEU A 136 -4.40 -3.72 -12.11
N PRO A 137 -3.20 -3.67 -11.52
CA PRO A 137 -2.66 -4.77 -10.72
C PRO A 137 -3.26 -4.78 -9.31
N SER A 138 -3.49 -5.96 -8.73
CA SER A 138 -3.91 -6.09 -7.32
C SER A 138 -2.79 -5.76 -6.34
N VAL A 139 -1.56 -6.09 -6.71
CA VAL A 139 -0.34 -5.91 -5.92
C VAL A 139 0.82 -5.68 -6.88
N ILE A 140 1.71 -4.79 -6.52
CA ILE A 140 2.98 -4.60 -7.23
C ILE A 140 4.04 -5.41 -6.50
N ILE A 141 4.71 -6.28 -7.24
CA ILE A 141 5.75 -7.15 -6.69
C ILE A 141 7.12 -6.61 -7.10
N MET A 142 8.02 -6.46 -6.12
CA MET A 142 9.41 -6.07 -6.36
C MET A 142 10.33 -7.11 -5.76
N ASP A 143 11.30 -7.60 -6.55
CA ASP A 143 12.33 -8.51 -6.06
C ASP A 143 13.43 -7.73 -5.36
N VAL A 144 13.76 -8.20 -4.14
CA VAL A 144 14.81 -7.62 -3.29
C VAL A 144 15.97 -8.59 -3.04
N SER A 145 16.01 -9.75 -3.72
CA SER A 145 17.02 -10.79 -3.52
C SER A 145 18.45 -10.30 -3.77
N ASP A 146 18.63 -9.38 -4.71
CA ASP A 146 19.94 -8.86 -5.12
C ASP A 146 20.41 -7.66 -4.30
N MET A 147 19.73 -7.32 -3.20
CA MET A 147 20.11 -6.18 -2.38
C MET A 147 21.28 -6.50 -1.46
N ASP A 148 22.33 -5.68 -1.57
CA ASP A 148 23.49 -5.65 -0.67
C ASP A 148 23.34 -4.58 0.41
N PHE A 149 24.22 -4.59 1.41
CA PHE A 149 24.23 -3.58 2.47
C PHE A 149 24.35 -2.16 1.91
N GLY A 150 23.44 -1.28 2.35
CA GLY A 150 23.40 0.11 1.92
C GLY A 150 22.78 0.31 0.53
N SER A 151 22.37 -0.75 -0.16
CA SER A 151 21.68 -0.62 -1.45
C SER A 151 20.28 -0.03 -1.28
N ILE A 152 19.84 0.71 -2.31
CA ILE A 152 18.55 1.39 -2.32
C ILE A 152 17.87 1.03 -3.64
N LYS A 153 16.70 0.39 -3.54
CA LYS A 153 15.80 0.17 -4.68
C LYS A 153 14.91 1.40 -4.86
N ARG A 154 14.77 1.85 -6.12
CA ARG A 154 14.00 3.03 -6.48
C ARG A 154 12.82 2.66 -7.37
N ILE A 155 11.86 3.60 -7.48
CA ILE A 155 10.67 3.44 -8.35
C ILE A 155 11.06 3.16 -9.80
N LYS A 156 12.19 3.70 -10.30
CA LYS A 156 12.70 3.48 -11.66
C LYS A 156 12.84 1.99 -12.03
N GLU A 157 13.06 1.12 -11.06
CA GLU A 157 13.26 -0.32 -11.28
C GLU A 157 11.93 -1.10 -11.44
N ILE A 158 10.81 -0.42 -11.19
CA ILE A 158 9.48 -0.99 -11.35
C ILE A 158 9.00 -0.68 -12.77
N SER A 159 8.90 -1.70 -13.60
CA SER A 159 8.32 -1.58 -14.93
C SER A 159 7.01 -2.36 -14.99
N LEU A 160 5.91 -1.65 -15.24
CA LEU A 160 4.57 -2.24 -15.37
C LEU A 160 4.01 -1.89 -16.75
N PRO A 161 3.64 -2.87 -17.57
CA PRO A 161 3.06 -2.61 -18.87
C PRO A 161 1.69 -1.94 -18.73
N GLY A 162 1.44 -0.87 -19.47
CA GLY A 162 0.14 -0.18 -19.48
C GLY A 162 -0.18 0.71 -18.28
N VAL A 163 0.77 0.87 -17.32
CA VAL A 163 0.57 1.62 -16.09
C VAL A 163 1.53 2.79 -15.98
N GLU A 164 1.02 3.96 -15.71
CA GLU A 164 1.81 5.16 -15.41
C GLU A 164 1.97 5.35 -13.90
N ILE A 165 3.20 5.44 -13.40
CA ILE A 165 3.48 5.71 -11.99
C ILE A 165 3.56 7.23 -11.79
N LEU A 166 2.72 7.78 -10.90
CA LEU A 166 2.64 9.23 -10.66
C LEU A 166 3.71 9.76 -9.69
N HIS A 167 4.48 8.86 -9.07
CA HIS A 167 5.58 9.24 -8.18
C HIS A 167 6.86 9.51 -8.97
N SER A 168 7.73 10.38 -8.44
CA SER A 168 9.05 10.60 -9.02
C SER A 168 9.88 9.32 -9.02
N THR A 169 10.55 9.03 -10.11
CA THR A 169 11.40 7.85 -10.31
C THR A 169 12.58 7.76 -9.35
N SER A 170 12.98 8.89 -8.76
CA SER A 170 14.12 8.98 -7.83
C SER A 170 13.80 8.56 -6.40
N ILE A 171 12.52 8.44 -6.05
CA ILE A 171 12.10 8.12 -4.67
C ILE A 171 12.53 6.69 -4.30
N PRO A 172 13.17 6.50 -3.12
CA PRO A 172 13.51 5.18 -2.62
C PRO A 172 12.26 4.41 -2.20
N VAL A 173 12.19 3.16 -2.57
CA VAL A 173 11.08 2.24 -2.24
C VAL A 173 11.48 1.30 -1.12
N ALA A 174 12.66 0.70 -1.26
CA ALA A 174 13.25 -0.19 -0.29
C ALA A 174 14.72 0.19 -0.05
N ARG A 175 15.14 0.07 1.18
CA ARG A 175 16.52 0.29 1.56
C ARG A 175 16.94 -0.83 2.51
N LEU A 176 18.17 -1.29 2.39
CA LEU A 176 18.72 -2.28 3.29
C LEU A 176 19.59 -1.58 4.34
N ALA A 177 19.08 -1.55 5.58
CA ALA A 177 19.77 -0.93 6.71
C ALA A 177 20.64 -1.95 7.45
N ILE A 178 21.81 -1.50 7.90
CA ILE A 178 22.69 -2.26 8.77
C ILE A 178 22.18 -2.11 10.20
N THR A 179 21.92 -3.22 10.88
CA THR A 179 21.55 -3.19 12.29
C THR A 179 22.73 -2.83 13.18
N ARG A 180 22.48 -2.31 14.38
CA ARG A 180 23.56 -1.92 15.31
C ARG A 180 24.50 -3.07 15.65
N ALA A 181 23.97 -4.29 15.81
CA ALA A 181 24.76 -5.48 16.08
C ALA A 181 25.80 -5.77 14.99
N VAL A 182 25.42 -5.70 13.72
CA VAL A 182 26.33 -5.91 12.58
C VAL A 182 27.34 -4.78 12.47
N LYS A 183 26.95 -3.56 12.83
CA LYS A 183 27.88 -2.41 12.84
C LYS A 183 28.95 -2.53 13.93
N GLU A 184 28.59 -3.06 15.09
CA GLU A 184 29.53 -3.33 16.18
C GLU A 184 30.47 -4.48 15.83
N GLU A 185 29.98 -5.55 15.22
CA GLU A 185 30.79 -6.68 14.75
C GLU A 185 31.80 -6.26 13.65
N ALA A 186 31.33 -5.45 12.69
CA ALA A 186 32.18 -4.88 11.64
C ALA A 186 33.22 -3.89 12.20
N ALA A 187 32.88 -3.11 13.23
CA ALA A 187 33.80 -2.21 13.92
C ALA A 187 34.78 -2.98 14.77
N ALA A 188 34.41 -4.07 15.42
CA ALA A 188 35.29 -4.94 16.16
C ALA A 188 36.26 -5.69 15.25
N ALA A 189 35.79 -6.14 14.07
CA ALA A 189 36.66 -6.79 13.06
C ALA A 189 37.66 -5.81 12.42
N ALA A 190 37.32 -4.52 12.32
CA ALA A 190 38.21 -3.47 11.83
C ALA A 190 39.17 -2.93 12.88
N ALA A 191 38.93 -3.20 14.17
CA ALA A 191 39.72 -2.73 15.29
C ALA A 191 40.82 -3.71 15.74
N THR A 192 41.03 -4.82 15.04
CA THR A 192 42.17 -5.71 15.30
C THR A 192 43.40 -5.15 14.56
N PRO A 193 44.28 -4.39 15.24
CA PRO A 193 45.53 -3.97 14.62
C PRO A 193 46.43 -5.19 14.50
N ALA A 194 46.96 -5.41 13.31
CA ALA A 194 48.02 -6.36 13.05
C ALA A 194 49.16 -6.15 14.05
N ALA A 195 49.26 -7.00 15.04
CA ALA A 195 50.40 -7.11 15.89
C ALA A 195 51.59 -7.56 15.03
N LYS A 196 52.42 -6.62 14.67
CA LYS A 196 53.74 -6.83 14.03
C LYS A 196 54.61 -7.54 15.04
N PRO A 197 55.16 -8.70 14.79
CA PRO A 197 56.19 -9.26 15.65
C PRO A 197 57.49 -8.47 15.50
N ALA A 198 57.86 -7.75 16.54
CA ALA A 198 59.20 -7.17 16.63
C ALA A 198 60.17 -8.33 16.84
N ALA A 199 60.93 -8.62 15.81
CA ALA A 199 62.03 -9.53 15.85
C ALA A 199 63.15 -8.97 16.76
N ALA A 200 63.52 -9.75 17.73
CA ALA A 200 64.71 -9.59 18.50
C ALA A 200 65.96 -9.78 17.59
N ALA A 201 66.87 -8.88 17.66
CA ALA A 201 68.27 -9.12 17.26
C ALA A 201 69.18 -8.47 18.30
N ALA A 202 69.65 -9.25 19.03
CA ALA A 202 70.93 -9.62 19.66
C ALA A 202 72.16 -8.74 19.30
N LYS A 203 72.81 -8.33 20.37
CA LYS A 203 74.29 -8.50 20.63
C LYS A 203 75.30 -7.83 19.71
N LYS A 204 75.96 -6.91 20.13
CA LYS A 204 77.28 -7.12 20.82
C LYS A 204 77.81 -5.79 21.31
#